data_6ba8cc2f6d929346b08fbbfb213ffdb0
#
_entry.id   6ba8cc2f6d929346b08fbbfb213ffdb0
#
_cell.length_a   1.000
_cell.length_b   1.000
_cell.length_c   1.000
_cell.angle_alpha   90.00
_cell.angle_beta   90.00
_cell.angle_gamma   90.00
#
_symmetry.space_group_name_H-M   'P 1'
#
loop_
_entity.id
_entity.type
_entity.pdbx_description
1 polymer ?
#
loop_
_entity_poly.entity_id
_entity_poly.type
_entity_poly.pdbx_seq_one_letter_code
_entity_poly.pdbx_strand_id
1 'polypeptide(L)'
;IWGGIEQAISILDSRDDKSRNSAILMFTDGAPNISPARGEVETLKKLRIKKNFTAPIYTFGFGYSLQKNLLYDIAKYANGGNGHIPDGGMIATVFCNFIGTILCTIVNNLQIHFENKEISLMGDFASYYNNENEELIYDIGTVQLEQARNIVLNIPASLNSFNYYYTYK
;
A
#
# COMPACT_ATOMS: atom_id res chain seq x y z
N ILE A 1 6.91 15.09 8.16
CA ILE A 1 6.32 13.88 7.56
C ILE A 1 6.67 13.82 6.07
N TRP A 2 6.21 14.75 5.23
CA TRP A 2 6.37 14.67 3.79
C TRP A 2 7.84 14.57 3.32
N GLY A 3 8.71 15.47 3.80
CA GLY A 3 10.12 15.47 3.42
C GLY A 3 10.83 14.14 3.70
N GLY A 4 10.48 13.47 4.81
CA GLY A 4 11.01 12.13 5.13
C GLY A 4 10.56 11.06 4.14
N ILE A 5 9.28 11.06 3.75
CA ILE A 5 8.74 10.12 2.75
C ILE A 5 9.41 10.33 1.39
N GLU A 6 9.50 11.58 0.94
CA GLU A 6 10.12 11.93 -0.35
C GLU A 6 11.59 11.51 -0.41
N GLN A 7 12.34 11.75 0.66
CA GLN A 7 13.73 11.34 0.76
C GLN A 7 13.88 9.83 0.79
N ALA A 8 13.05 9.11 1.56
CA ALA A 8 13.08 7.65 1.62
C ALA A 8 12.77 7.02 0.25
N ILE A 9 11.78 7.54 -0.47
CA ILE A 9 11.47 7.11 -1.84
C ILE A 9 12.67 7.36 -2.77
N SER A 10 13.33 8.51 -2.65
CA SER A 10 14.51 8.84 -3.46
C SER A 10 15.67 7.88 -3.20
N ILE A 11 15.93 7.53 -1.94
CA ILE A 11 16.97 6.57 -1.55
C ILE A 11 16.68 5.19 -2.14
N LEU A 12 15.44 4.70 -2.02
CA LEU A 12 15.05 3.40 -2.56
C LEU A 12 15.07 3.37 -4.09
N ASP A 13 14.72 4.49 -4.74
CA ASP A 13 14.74 4.63 -6.19
C ASP A 13 16.17 4.63 -6.75
N SER A 14 17.13 5.20 -6.01
CA SER A 14 18.56 5.25 -6.39
C SER A 14 19.33 3.96 -6.14
N ARG A 15 18.69 2.90 -5.58
CA ARG A 15 19.36 1.62 -5.34
C ARG A 15 19.69 0.91 -6.65
N ASP A 16 20.89 0.34 -6.72
CA ASP A 16 21.31 -0.48 -7.87
C ASP A 16 20.57 -1.82 -7.91
N ASP A 17 20.48 -2.51 -6.76
CA ASP A 17 19.75 -3.77 -6.63
C ASP A 17 18.29 -3.54 -6.25
N LYS A 18 17.39 -3.71 -7.21
CA LYS A 18 15.92 -3.62 -7.03
C LYS A 18 15.24 -4.98 -6.84
N SER A 19 15.99 -6.08 -6.81
CA SER A 19 15.43 -7.44 -6.62
C SER A 19 14.97 -7.70 -5.19
N ARG A 20 15.49 -6.95 -4.21
CA ARG A 20 15.14 -7.10 -2.80
C ARG A 20 13.81 -6.42 -2.48
N ASN A 21 13.00 -7.09 -1.70
CA ASN A 21 11.83 -6.47 -1.08
C ASN A 21 12.24 -5.24 -0.27
N SER A 22 11.50 -4.18 -0.41
CA SER A 22 11.73 -2.91 0.29
C SER A 22 10.46 -2.41 0.94
N ALA A 23 10.62 -1.74 2.08
CA ALA A 23 9.56 -1.07 2.79
C ALA A 23 10.07 0.24 3.39
N ILE A 24 9.21 1.21 3.56
CA ILE A 24 9.48 2.43 4.31
C ILE A 24 8.78 2.32 5.66
N LEU A 25 9.53 2.51 6.74
CA LEU A 25 8.98 2.63 8.08
C LEU A 25 9.10 4.09 8.52
N MET A 26 7.96 4.74 8.67
CA MET A 26 7.86 6.14 9.07
C MET A 26 7.41 6.26 10.51
N PHE A 27 8.20 6.93 11.33
CA PHE A 27 7.91 7.20 12.74
C PHE A 27 7.69 8.69 12.94
N THR A 28 6.64 9.04 13.68
CA THR A 28 6.34 10.44 14.02
C THR A 28 5.65 10.55 15.38
N ASP A 29 5.91 11.61 16.08
CA ASP A 29 5.31 11.96 17.37
C ASP A 29 4.33 13.15 17.28
N GLY A 30 4.14 13.70 16.09
CA GLY A 30 3.32 14.88 15.90
C GLY A 30 2.65 15.02 14.53
N ALA A 31 2.03 16.17 14.36
CA ALA A 31 1.44 16.58 13.10
C ALA A 31 2.52 17.11 12.13
N PRO A 32 2.27 17.12 10.81
CA PRO A 32 3.18 17.70 9.85
C PRO A 32 3.28 19.22 10.04
N ASN A 33 4.50 19.76 10.14
CA ASN A 33 4.75 21.20 10.20
C ASN A 33 4.64 21.87 8.82
N ILE A 34 5.00 21.10 7.78
CA ILE A 34 4.96 21.56 6.39
C ILE A 34 4.29 20.45 5.59
N SER A 35 3.23 20.82 4.86
CA SER A 35 2.50 19.93 3.98
C SER A 35 2.60 20.39 2.52
N PRO A 36 2.62 19.47 1.55
CA PRO A 36 2.52 19.84 0.15
C PRO A 36 1.20 20.57 -0.16
N ALA A 37 1.18 21.44 -1.14
CA ALA A 37 0.01 22.25 -1.51
C ALA A 37 -1.27 21.41 -1.81
N ARG A 38 -1.11 20.14 -2.20
CA ARG A 38 -2.20 19.19 -2.51
C ARG A 38 -2.45 18.18 -1.41
N GLY A 39 -1.79 18.32 -0.27
CA GLY A 39 -1.74 17.31 0.78
C GLY A 39 -0.78 16.15 0.48
N GLU A 40 -0.45 15.41 1.52
CA GLU A 40 0.54 14.34 1.48
C GLU A 40 0.08 13.17 0.61
N VAL A 41 -1.17 12.72 0.78
CA VAL A 41 -1.71 11.53 0.09
C VAL A 41 -1.77 11.75 -1.42
N GLU A 42 -2.33 12.89 -1.88
CA GLU A 42 -2.43 13.16 -3.32
C GLU A 42 -1.05 13.40 -3.96
N THR A 43 -0.12 13.97 -3.21
CA THR A 43 1.26 14.14 -3.68
C THR A 43 1.98 12.80 -3.73
N LEU A 44 1.75 11.91 -2.75
CA LEU A 44 2.28 10.54 -2.74
C LEU A 44 1.76 9.73 -3.94
N LYS A 45 0.45 9.81 -4.25
CA LYS A 45 -0.14 9.16 -5.43
C LYS A 45 0.62 9.52 -6.71
N LYS A 46 0.81 10.81 -6.94
CA LYS A 46 1.53 11.29 -8.13
C LYS A 46 2.98 10.87 -8.16
N LEU A 47 3.66 10.91 -7.02
CA LEU A 47 5.07 10.53 -6.92
C LEU A 47 5.25 9.04 -7.18
N ARG A 48 4.38 8.17 -6.64
CA ARG A 48 4.41 6.73 -6.85
C ARG A 48 4.22 6.37 -8.33
N ILE A 49 3.23 6.97 -8.99
CA ILE A 49 3.00 6.79 -10.42
C ILE A 49 4.21 7.25 -11.24
N LYS A 50 4.69 8.49 -10.99
CA LYS A 50 5.82 9.07 -11.72
C LYS A 50 7.10 8.25 -11.63
N LYS A 51 7.37 7.66 -10.46
CA LYS A 51 8.58 6.85 -10.18
C LYS A 51 8.37 5.35 -10.32
N ASN A 52 7.17 4.89 -10.67
CA ASN A 52 6.79 3.47 -10.63
C ASN A 52 7.18 2.80 -9.30
N PHE A 53 6.95 3.52 -8.19
CA PHE A 53 7.36 3.13 -6.85
C PHE A 53 6.27 2.31 -6.16
N THR A 54 6.54 1.05 -5.86
CA THR A 54 5.55 0.09 -5.33
C THR A 54 5.80 -0.34 -3.90
N ALA A 55 6.94 0.01 -3.30
CA ALA A 55 7.25 -0.40 -1.92
C ALA A 55 6.19 0.10 -0.92
N PRO A 56 5.77 -0.74 0.04
CA PRO A 56 4.81 -0.35 1.06
C PRO A 56 5.41 0.68 2.04
N ILE A 57 4.54 1.54 2.58
CA ILE A 57 4.90 2.52 3.61
C ILE A 57 4.13 2.18 4.88
N TYR A 58 4.85 1.83 5.93
CA TYR A 58 4.31 1.58 7.26
C TYR A 58 4.47 2.84 8.10
N THR A 59 3.41 3.25 8.78
CA THR A 59 3.40 4.48 9.58
C THR A 59 3.21 4.16 11.06
N PHE A 60 4.03 4.76 11.92
CA PHE A 60 4.01 4.57 13.36
C PHE A 60 3.88 5.92 14.05
N GLY A 61 2.78 6.11 14.76
CA GLY A 61 2.52 7.34 15.51
C GLY A 61 2.70 7.16 16.99
N PHE A 62 3.52 7.99 17.62
CA PHE A 62 3.78 8.00 19.08
C PHE A 62 2.92 9.01 19.79
N GLY A 63 2.30 8.59 20.89
CA GLY A 63 1.51 9.48 21.75
C GLY A 63 0.15 9.85 21.17
N TYR A 64 -0.37 11.00 21.62
CA TYR A 64 -1.77 11.37 21.34
C TYR A 64 -1.94 12.59 20.43
N SER A 65 -0.88 13.37 20.20
CA SER A 65 -0.91 14.60 19.39
C SER A 65 -0.67 14.35 17.90
N LEU A 66 -1.38 13.37 17.34
CA LEU A 66 -1.16 12.85 15.99
C LEU A 66 -2.31 13.19 15.04
N GLN A 67 -2.00 13.38 13.78
CA GLN A 67 -2.99 13.32 12.69
C GLN A 67 -3.20 11.85 12.27
N LYS A 68 -3.94 11.09 13.09
CA LYS A 68 -4.13 9.64 12.91
C LYS A 68 -4.69 9.28 11.54
N ASN A 69 -5.66 10.05 11.04
CA ASN A 69 -6.26 9.82 9.73
C ASN A 69 -5.23 9.97 8.61
N LEU A 70 -4.36 10.97 8.67
CA LEU A 70 -3.30 11.16 7.68
C LEU A 70 -2.33 9.97 7.64
N LEU A 71 -1.89 9.49 8.81
CA LEU A 71 -0.98 8.34 8.90
C LEU A 71 -1.64 7.06 8.34
N TYR A 72 -2.90 6.85 8.71
CA TYR A 72 -3.68 5.74 8.19
C TYR A 72 -3.83 5.81 6.67
N ASP A 73 -4.19 6.97 6.12
CA ASP A 73 -4.41 7.16 4.68
C ASP A 73 -3.13 6.97 3.88
N ILE A 74 -1.98 7.46 4.38
CA ILE A 74 -0.66 7.23 3.77
C ILE A 74 -0.36 5.73 3.72
N ALA A 75 -0.49 5.03 4.85
CA ALA A 75 -0.21 3.60 4.94
C ALA A 75 -1.17 2.79 4.05
N LYS A 76 -2.47 3.04 4.14
CA LYS A 76 -3.50 2.38 3.32
C LYS A 76 -3.21 2.53 1.83
N TYR A 77 -2.98 3.76 1.37
CA TYR A 77 -2.68 4.01 -0.05
C TYR A 77 -1.37 3.35 -0.50
N ALA A 78 -0.39 3.26 0.38
CA ALA A 78 0.91 2.68 0.07
C ALA A 78 1.00 1.17 0.33
N ASN A 79 -0.11 0.46 0.51
CA ASN A 79 -0.17 -0.97 0.80
C ASN A 79 0.64 -1.41 2.02
N GLY A 80 0.83 -0.50 2.97
CA GLY A 80 1.49 -0.75 4.24
C GLY A 80 0.50 -0.88 5.40
N GLY A 81 1.02 -0.80 6.61
CA GLY A 81 0.24 -0.84 7.84
C GLY A 81 0.42 0.42 8.69
N ASN A 82 -0.55 0.69 9.55
CA ASN A 82 -0.49 1.79 10.51
C ASN A 82 -0.46 1.26 11.94
N GLY A 83 0.52 1.68 12.73
CA GLY A 83 0.67 1.36 14.14
C GLY A 83 0.56 2.60 15.03
N HIS A 84 -0.26 2.54 16.08
CA HIS A 84 -0.31 3.56 17.12
C HIS A 84 0.41 3.05 18.36
N ILE A 85 1.35 3.83 18.86
CA ILE A 85 2.17 3.54 20.05
C ILE A 85 1.84 4.57 21.12
N PRO A 86 0.94 4.26 22.06
CA PRO A 86 0.49 5.22 23.08
C PRO A 86 1.58 5.56 24.07
N ASP A 87 2.44 4.62 24.40
CA ASP A 87 3.54 4.80 25.35
C ASP A 87 4.78 3.96 25.00
N GLY A 88 5.90 4.24 25.68
CA GLY A 88 7.18 3.58 25.42
C GLY A 88 7.20 2.07 25.67
N GLY A 89 6.34 1.54 26.53
CA GLY A 89 6.26 0.10 26.83
C GLY A 89 5.74 -0.73 25.64
N MET A 90 4.98 -0.11 24.75
CA MET A 90 4.40 -0.77 23.58
C MET A 90 5.31 -0.78 22.33
N ILE A 91 6.42 -0.03 22.35
CA ILE A 91 7.30 0.14 21.17
C ILE A 91 7.77 -1.21 20.65
N ALA A 92 8.36 -2.03 21.51
CA ALA A 92 8.93 -3.32 21.09
C ALA A 92 7.87 -4.24 20.51
N THR A 93 6.71 -4.35 21.14
CA THR A 93 5.60 -5.22 20.68
C THR A 93 5.09 -4.79 19.32
N VAL A 94 4.79 -3.51 19.14
CA VAL A 94 4.29 -2.98 17.86
C VAL A 94 5.34 -3.15 16.77
N PHE A 95 6.58 -2.79 17.05
CA PHE A 95 7.67 -2.88 16.08
C PHE A 95 7.96 -4.33 15.65
N CYS A 96 8.07 -5.27 16.60
CA CYS A 96 8.32 -6.68 16.29
C CYS A 96 7.20 -7.29 15.45
N ASN A 97 5.93 -6.97 15.72
CA ASN A 97 4.80 -7.45 14.93
C ASN A 97 4.89 -6.97 13.47
N PHE A 98 5.19 -5.67 13.27
CA PHE A 98 5.34 -5.13 11.91
C PHE A 98 6.57 -5.66 11.18
N ILE A 99 7.71 -5.80 11.86
CA ILE A 99 8.91 -6.42 11.26
C ILE A 99 8.60 -7.86 10.87
N GLY A 100 7.93 -8.63 11.72
CA GLY A 100 7.48 -9.99 11.39
C GLY A 100 6.63 -10.02 10.12
N THR A 101 5.65 -9.11 10.02
CA THR A 101 4.80 -8.97 8.82
C THR A 101 5.63 -8.66 7.56
N ILE A 102 6.58 -7.73 7.66
CA ILE A 102 7.44 -7.35 6.52
C ILE A 102 8.33 -8.51 6.09
N LEU A 103 8.95 -9.22 7.04
CA LEU A 103 9.83 -10.35 6.75
C LEU A 103 9.09 -11.55 6.17
N CYS A 104 7.81 -11.73 6.54
CA CYS A 104 6.96 -12.78 5.99
C CYS A 104 6.30 -12.39 4.66
N THR A 105 6.47 -11.17 4.17
CA THR A 105 5.90 -10.73 2.90
C THR A 105 6.65 -11.37 1.73
N ILE A 106 5.96 -12.17 0.93
CA ILE A 106 6.51 -12.89 -0.22
C ILE A 106 6.10 -12.29 -1.56
N VAL A 107 4.98 -11.54 -1.56
CA VAL A 107 4.45 -10.87 -2.76
C VAL A 107 4.14 -9.44 -2.43
N ASN A 108 4.66 -8.53 -3.25
CA ASN A 108 4.29 -7.12 -3.23
C ASN A 108 3.47 -6.79 -4.47
N ASN A 109 2.57 -5.82 -4.32
CA ASN A 109 1.80 -5.28 -5.43
C ASN A 109 1.07 -6.37 -6.25
N LEU A 110 0.39 -7.30 -5.55
CA LEU A 110 -0.47 -8.27 -6.22
C LEU A 110 -1.63 -7.53 -6.89
N GLN A 111 -1.79 -7.73 -8.17
CA GLN A 111 -2.89 -7.17 -8.97
C GLN A 111 -3.64 -8.28 -9.66
N ILE A 112 -4.97 -8.15 -9.72
CA ILE A 112 -5.83 -9.05 -10.49
C ILE A 112 -6.43 -8.27 -11.66
N HIS A 113 -6.32 -8.86 -12.83
CA HIS A 113 -6.77 -8.30 -14.10
C HIS A 113 -7.98 -9.08 -14.58
N PHE A 114 -9.06 -8.38 -14.94
CA PHE A 114 -10.24 -8.95 -15.57
C PHE A 114 -10.44 -8.36 -16.96
N GLU A 115 -10.61 -9.22 -17.96
CA GLU A 115 -10.93 -8.82 -19.33
C GLU A 115 -12.37 -8.27 -19.46
N ASN A 116 -13.22 -8.52 -18.47
CA ASN A 116 -14.60 -8.07 -18.46
C ASN A 116 -14.83 -6.96 -17.43
N LYS A 117 -15.34 -5.80 -17.92
CA LYS A 117 -15.63 -4.59 -17.13
C LYS A 117 -16.82 -4.74 -16.16
N GLU A 118 -17.68 -5.71 -16.39
CA GLU A 118 -18.90 -5.91 -15.61
C GLU A 118 -18.64 -6.67 -14.30
N ILE A 119 -17.45 -7.28 -14.16
CA ILE A 119 -17.04 -7.96 -12.93
C ILE A 119 -16.56 -6.93 -11.94
N SER A 120 -17.05 -7.02 -10.70
CA SER A 120 -16.58 -6.16 -9.62
C SER A 120 -16.17 -6.96 -8.39
N LEU A 121 -15.12 -6.49 -7.69
CA LEU A 121 -14.77 -7.03 -6.38
C LEU A 121 -15.66 -6.41 -5.30
N MET A 122 -16.14 -7.25 -4.40
CA MET A 122 -16.76 -6.78 -3.18
C MET A 122 -15.69 -6.43 -2.15
N GLY A 123 -15.73 -5.21 -1.65
CA GLY A 123 -14.76 -4.68 -0.70
C GLY A 123 -14.14 -3.36 -1.16
N ASP A 124 -13.27 -2.81 -0.31
CA ASP A 124 -12.61 -1.51 -0.53
C ASP A 124 -11.24 -1.73 -1.19
N PHE A 125 -11.25 -2.23 -2.42
CA PHE A 125 -10.05 -2.40 -3.23
C PHE A 125 -9.87 -1.23 -4.18
N ALA A 126 -8.63 -0.74 -4.31
CA ALA A 126 -8.30 0.23 -5.33
C ALA A 126 -8.40 -0.44 -6.70
N SER A 127 -9.15 0.18 -7.62
CA SER A 127 -9.30 -0.33 -8.98
C SER A 127 -9.06 0.77 -10.00
N TYR A 128 -8.55 0.39 -11.16
CA TYR A 128 -8.42 1.28 -12.30
C TYR A 128 -8.64 0.50 -13.60
N TYR A 129 -9.10 1.21 -14.63
CA TYR A 129 -9.31 0.65 -15.93
C TYR A 129 -8.13 0.95 -16.85
N ASN A 130 -7.54 -0.08 -17.44
CA ASN A 130 -6.50 0.05 -18.46
C ASN A 130 -7.15 0.10 -19.85
N ASN A 131 -7.13 1.29 -20.47
CA ASN A 131 -7.73 1.50 -21.78
C ASN A 131 -6.96 0.80 -22.93
N GLU A 132 -5.65 0.55 -22.76
CA GLU A 132 -4.84 -0.08 -23.82
C GLU A 132 -5.19 -1.56 -24.00
N ASN A 133 -5.39 -2.27 -22.90
CA ASN A 133 -5.72 -3.70 -22.90
C ASN A 133 -7.21 -3.97 -22.65
N GLU A 134 -8.01 -2.93 -22.42
CA GLU A 134 -9.42 -3.04 -22.06
C GLU A 134 -9.68 -3.86 -20.78
N GLU A 135 -8.80 -3.79 -19.80
CA GLU A 135 -8.81 -4.57 -18.57
C GLU A 135 -9.22 -3.75 -17.36
N LEU A 136 -9.96 -4.37 -16.46
CA LEU A 136 -10.23 -3.86 -15.13
C LEU A 136 -9.20 -4.45 -14.15
N ILE A 137 -8.40 -3.61 -13.52
CA ILE A 137 -7.31 -4.00 -12.63
C ILE A 137 -7.64 -3.65 -11.20
N TYR A 138 -7.52 -4.62 -10.30
CA TYR A 138 -7.67 -4.43 -8.85
C TYR A 138 -6.34 -4.62 -8.14
N ASP A 139 -5.97 -3.65 -7.31
CA ASP A 139 -4.80 -3.74 -6.44
C ASP A 139 -5.19 -4.47 -5.14
N ILE A 140 -4.62 -5.66 -4.94
CA ILE A 140 -4.85 -6.50 -3.76
C ILE A 140 -3.80 -6.24 -2.67
N GLY A 141 -2.68 -5.62 -3.04
CA GLY A 141 -1.61 -5.27 -2.12
C GLY A 141 -0.57 -6.36 -1.88
N THR A 142 -0.15 -6.51 -0.64
CA THR A 142 0.89 -7.47 -0.22
C THR A 142 0.30 -8.79 0.25
N VAL A 143 1.05 -9.89 0.05
CA VAL A 143 0.70 -11.22 0.58
C VAL A 143 1.86 -11.77 1.39
N GLN A 144 1.56 -12.28 2.59
CA GLN A 144 2.52 -12.93 3.47
C GLN A 144 2.58 -14.44 3.19
N LEU A 145 3.67 -15.06 3.62
CA LEU A 145 3.85 -16.50 3.57
C LEU A 145 2.67 -17.22 4.27
N GLU A 146 2.14 -18.24 3.63
CA GLU A 146 0.98 -19.04 4.10
C GLU A 146 -0.34 -18.24 4.25
N GLN A 147 -0.39 -17.00 3.80
CA GLN A 147 -1.62 -16.20 3.84
C GLN A 147 -2.55 -16.55 2.68
N ALA A 148 -3.77 -16.98 3.00
CA ALA A 148 -4.85 -17.07 2.01
C ALA A 148 -5.55 -15.71 1.85
N ARG A 149 -5.83 -15.32 0.60
CA ARG A 149 -6.64 -14.15 0.25
C ARG A 149 -7.94 -14.61 -0.40
N ASN A 150 -9.05 -14.44 0.30
CA ASN A 150 -10.37 -14.72 -0.24
C ASN A 150 -10.92 -13.45 -0.91
N ILE A 151 -11.27 -13.55 -2.18
CA ILE A 151 -11.80 -12.44 -2.97
C ILE A 151 -13.22 -12.81 -3.37
N VAL A 152 -14.18 -11.93 -3.07
CA VAL A 152 -15.57 -12.10 -3.44
C VAL A 152 -15.86 -11.28 -4.68
N LEU A 153 -16.36 -11.94 -5.73
CA LEU A 153 -16.70 -11.32 -7.00
C LEU A 153 -18.21 -11.14 -7.10
N ASN A 154 -18.62 -10.00 -7.61
CA ASN A 154 -19.96 -9.78 -8.13
C ASN A 154 -19.93 -9.99 -9.64
N ILE A 155 -20.59 -11.05 -10.11
CA ILE A 155 -20.60 -11.49 -11.50
C ILE A 155 -22.01 -11.34 -12.04
N PRO A 156 -22.23 -10.63 -13.17
CA PRO A 156 -23.54 -10.52 -13.80
C PRO A 156 -24.08 -11.90 -14.22
N ALA A 157 -25.37 -12.11 -14.03
CA ALA A 157 -26.03 -13.39 -14.36
C ALA A 157 -25.99 -13.73 -15.86
N SER A 158 -25.75 -12.73 -16.71
CA SER A 158 -25.56 -12.88 -18.16
C SER A 158 -24.22 -13.49 -18.55
N LEU A 159 -23.24 -13.53 -17.63
CA LEU A 159 -21.88 -13.94 -17.92
C LEU A 159 -21.68 -15.41 -17.56
N ASN A 160 -21.47 -16.26 -18.58
CA ASN A 160 -21.27 -17.71 -18.40
C ASN A 160 -19.83 -18.08 -18.08
N SER A 161 -18.85 -17.28 -18.49
CA SER A 161 -17.43 -17.49 -18.23
C SER A 161 -16.68 -16.16 -18.29
N PHE A 162 -15.55 -16.07 -17.63
CA PHE A 162 -14.66 -14.92 -17.69
C PHE A 162 -13.21 -15.34 -17.53
N ASN A 163 -12.31 -14.53 -18.09
CA ASN A 163 -10.87 -14.70 -17.95
C ASN A 163 -10.34 -13.72 -16.93
N TYR A 164 -9.36 -14.16 -16.16
CA TYR A 164 -8.57 -13.34 -15.27
C TYR A 164 -7.13 -13.84 -15.21
N TYR A 165 -6.25 -12.94 -14.89
CA TYR A 165 -4.88 -13.29 -14.53
C TYR A 165 -4.39 -12.37 -13.43
N TYR A 166 -3.24 -12.66 -12.85
CA TYR A 166 -2.65 -11.85 -11.80
C TYR A 166 -1.20 -11.52 -12.12
N THR A 167 -0.78 -10.33 -11.69
CA THR A 167 0.60 -9.87 -11.73
C THR A 167 1.07 -9.51 -10.32
N TYR A 168 2.36 -9.67 -10.06
CA TYR A 168 2.96 -9.37 -8.75
C TYR A 168 4.44 -9.01 -8.88
N LYS A 169 4.99 -8.42 -7.82
CA LYS A 169 6.42 -8.14 -7.64
C LYS A 169 6.95 -8.77 -6.37
#